data_2b693dd523be6f2ae9c48591d613d290
#
_entry.id   2b693dd523be6f2ae9c48591d613d290
#
_cell.length_a   1.000
_cell.length_b   1.000
_cell.length_c   1.000
_cell.angle_alpha   90.00
_cell.angle_beta   90.00
_cell.angle_gamma   90.00
#
_symmetry.space_group_name_H-M   'P 1'
#
loop_
_entity.id
_entity.type
_entity.pdbx_description
1 polymer ?
#
loop_
_entity_poly.entity_id
_entity_poly.type
_entity_poly.pdbx_seq_one_letter_code
_entity_poly.pdbx_strand_id
1 'polypeptide(L)'
;MLTTGDSKQDIGVFESETAAPVSFSVQWLNMTRIELTKKDINTQNPLSGAVYGIYTDKKCENLLMTMTATGTDGKAVSDYFDAALKIVYVKEVTAPTGYKWNQEVYRSGRCKRKTLTLTATDEEVTGKVKIAKIDKETLAFQPQGDGALRGAVYGLYAKEDIVHPDGTTGVLYKQDSLIAQGVIDDDGTLEFSELYLGEMYVKEITPPEGYTLDTTKYEVSVTYEGQDVAEVTRDLTVKEQVKKQAFQLIKNQ
;
A
#
# COMPACT_ATOMS: atom_id res chain seq x y z
N MET A 1 -14.60 4.33 48.54
CA MET A 1 -14.34 2.96 48.07
C MET A 1 -15.22 2.73 46.83
N LEU A 2 -14.58 2.54 45.69
CA LEU A 2 -15.31 2.34 44.45
C LEU A 2 -15.77 0.89 44.38
N THR A 3 -17.07 0.62 44.40
CA THR A 3 -17.62 -0.72 44.23
C THR A 3 -18.04 -0.92 42.79
N THR A 4 -17.50 -1.95 42.15
CA THR A 4 -17.85 -2.39 40.81
C THR A 4 -19.11 -3.26 40.88
N GLY A 5 -20.20 -2.73 40.44
CA GLY A 5 -21.46 -3.48 40.29
C GLY A 5 -22.57 -2.53 39.92
N ASP A 6 -23.25 -2.77 38.84
CA ASP A 6 -24.40 -2.04 38.30
C ASP A 6 -24.30 -0.53 38.16
N SER A 7 -24.52 -0.03 37.06
CA SER A 7 -24.79 1.30 36.51
C SER A 7 -24.72 2.56 37.41
N LYS A 8 -24.44 2.44 38.70
CA LYS A 8 -24.28 3.55 39.65
C LYS A 8 -23.04 3.32 40.49
N GLN A 9 -22.20 4.32 40.55
CA GLN A 9 -21.06 4.34 41.46
C GLN A 9 -21.24 5.50 42.44
N ASP A 10 -21.31 5.18 43.73
CA ASP A 10 -21.32 6.19 44.76
C ASP A 10 -19.89 6.66 45.01
N ILE A 11 -19.60 7.93 44.72
CA ILE A 11 -18.27 8.52 44.87
C ILE A 11 -18.04 9.15 46.24
N GLY A 12 -18.99 9.00 47.15
CA GLY A 12 -18.86 9.45 48.52
C GLY A 12 -19.63 10.71 48.85
N VAL A 13 -19.57 11.06 50.10
CA VAL A 13 -20.14 12.28 50.66
C VAL A 13 -19.00 13.21 51.05
N PHE A 14 -19.02 14.41 50.51
CA PHE A 14 -18.09 15.47 50.92
C PHE A 14 -18.74 16.29 52.01
N GLU A 15 -18.23 16.22 53.23
CA GLU A 15 -18.68 17.06 54.33
C GLU A 15 -17.85 18.34 54.39
N SER A 16 -18.52 19.48 54.50
CA SER A 16 -17.93 20.76 54.79
C SER A 16 -18.35 21.17 56.20
N GLU A 17 -17.45 21.69 56.99
CA GLU A 17 -17.72 22.13 58.38
C GLU A 17 -18.83 23.18 58.48
N THR A 18 -19.24 23.79 57.38
CA THR A 18 -20.20 24.91 57.35
C THR A 18 -21.37 24.72 56.35
N ALA A 19 -21.46 23.64 55.66
CA ALA A 19 -22.49 23.39 54.66
C ALA A 19 -23.13 21.98 54.81
N ALA A 20 -24.37 21.85 54.36
CA ALA A 20 -25.03 20.55 54.29
C ALA A 20 -24.21 19.55 53.44
N PRO A 21 -24.17 18.26 53.82
CA PRO A 21 -23.44 17.25 53.04
C PRO A 21 -23.95 17.17 51.61
N VAL A 22 -23.02 17.20 50.65
CA VAL A 22 -23.32 17.10 49.23
C VAL A 22 -22.96 15.69 48.79
N SER A 23 -23.96 14.91 48.35
CA SER A 23 -23.77 13.61 47.78
C SER A 23 -23.78 13.68 46.26
N PHE A 24 -22.81 13.03 45.65
CA PHE A 24 -22.74 12.87 44.19
C PHE A 24 -22.96 11.41 43.83
N SER A 25 -23.87 11.17 42.92
CA SER A 25 -23.96 9.85 42.27
C SER A 25 -23.48 9.98 40.81
N VAL A 26 -22.45 9.23 40.45
CA VAL A 26 -22.05 9.08 39.05
C VAL A 26 -22.80 7.91 38.45
N GLN A 27 -23.70 8.23 37.55
CA GLN A 27 -24.38 7.22 36.77
C GLN A 27 -23.49 6.90 35.53
N TRP A 28 -22.96 5.70 35.47
CA TRP A 28 -22.35 5.23 34.23
C TRP A 28 -23.44 5.13 33.17
N LEU A 29 -23.43 6.04 32.23
CA LEU A 29 -24.26 5.96 31.05
C LEU A 29 -23.99 4.63 30.34
N ASN A 30 -24.94 4.17 29.56
CA ASN A 30 -24.87 2.95 28.77
C ASN A 30 -23.81 3.09 27.66
N MET A 31 -22.52 3.04 28.02
CA MET A 31 -21.39 3.35 27.15
C MET A 31 -20.85 2.12 26.46
N THR A 32 -20.39 2.26 25.24
CA THR A 32 -19.68 1.26 24.44
C THR A 32 -18.49 1.91 23.75
N ARG A 33 -17.54 1.11 23.31
CA ARG A 33 -16.43 1.53 22.47
C ARG A 33 -16.11 0.45 21.43
N ILE A 34 -15.35 0.81 20.41
CA ILE A 34 -14.86 -0.10 19.38
C ILE A 34 -13.36 -0.28 19.53
N GLU A 35 -12.90 -1.51 19.47
CA GLU A 35 -11.52 -1.91 19.26
C GLU A 35 -11.44 -2.54 17.87
N LEU A 36 -10.61 -1.96 16.99
CA LEU A 36 -10.37 -2.44 15.63
C LEU A 36 -8.97 -3.01 15.55
N THR A 37 -8.82 -4.16 14.87
CA THR A 37 -7.51 -4.71 14.50
C THR A 37 -7.36 -4.64 12.99
N LYS A 38 -6.29 -3.96 12.54
CA LYS A 38 -5.94 -3.79 11.14
C LYS A 38 -4.81 -4.74 10.76
N LYS A 39 -4.96 -5.42 9.63
CA LYS A 39 -4.02 -6.42 9.15
C LYS A 39 -3.78 -6.31 7.65
N ASP A 40 -2.61 -6.72 7.24
CA ASP A 40 -2.32 -7.06 5.84
C ASP A 40 -3.14 -8.27 5.42
N ILE A 41 -3.75 -8.24 4.22
CA ILE A 41 -4.63 -9.31 3.76
C ILE A 41 -3.86 -10.60 3.46
N ASN A 42 -2.62 -10.49 2.99
CA ASN A 42 -1.79 -11.61 2.55
C ASN A 42 -0.95 -12.19 3.70
N THR A 43 -0.20 -11.34 4.41
CA THR A 43 0.70 -11.76 5.49
C THR A 43 -0.01 -11.95 6.83
N GLN A 44 -1.18 -11.35 7.02
CA GLN A 44 -1.91 -11.27 8.29
C GLN A 44 -1.16 -10.52 9.39
N ASN A 45 -0.06 -9.86 9.05
CA ASN A 45 0.68 -9.01 9.97
C ASN A 45 -0.11 -7.74 10.33
N PRO A 46 0.09 -7.18 11.52
CA PRO A 46 -0.57 -5.95 11.94
C PRO A 46 -0.10 -4.75 11.11
N LEU A 47 -1.02 -3.83 10.80
CA LEU A 47 -0.73 -2.61 10.05
C LEU A 47 -0.93 -1.37 10.93
N SER A 48 0.10 -0.52 10.99
CA SER A 48 0.07 0.76 11.70
C SER A 48 -0.31 1.92 10.79
N GLY A 49 -0.88 2.98 11.37
CA GLY A 49 -1.15 4.24 10.68
C GLY A 49 -2.54 4.34 10.03
N ALA A 50 -3.36 3.28 10.02
CA ALA A 50 -4.73 3.36 9.55
C ALA A 50 -5.61 4.20 10.49
N VAL A 51 -6.45 5.07 9.94
CA VAL A 51 -7.42 5.89 10.69
C VAL A 51 -8.84 5.53 10.27
N TYR A 52 -9.72 5.35 11.25
CA TYR A 52 -11.12 5.00 11.02
C TYR A 52 -12.06 6.04 11.58
N GLY A 53 -13.13 6.34 10.82
CA GLY A 53 -14.29 7.10 11.29
C GLY A 53 -15.39 6.17 11.78
N ILE A 54 -16.09 6.57 12.85
CA ILE A 54 -17.30 5.94 13.35
C ILE A 54 -18.46 6.83 12.97
N TYR A 55 -19.50 6.26 12.33
CA TYR A 55 -20.62 6.98 11.77
C TYR A 55 -21.94 6.46 12.33
N THR A 56 -22.95 7.33 12.43
CA THR A 56 -24.27 6.96 12.90
C THR A 56 -25.18 6.40 11.81
N ASP A 57 -24.78 6.51 10.55
CA ASP A 57 -25.54 6.05 9.39
C ASP A 57 -24.70 5.18 8.44
N LYS A 58 -25.37 4.33 7.65
CA LYS A 58 -24.75 3.39 6.72
C LYS A 58 -23.99 4.07 5.55
N LYS A 59 -24.38 5.27 5.18
CA LYS A 59 -23.72 6.00 4.09
C LYS A 59 -22.43 6.68 4.55
N CYS A 60 -22.16 6.68 5.86
CA CYS A 60 -21.02 7.36 6.47
C CYS A 60 -21.01 8.87 6.18
N GLU A 61 -22.17 9.50 6.21
CA GLU A 61 -22.35 10.95 6.03
C GLU A 61 -22.28 11.69 7.39
N ASN A 62 -22.71 11.03 8.48
CA ASN A 62 -22.79 11.62 9.83
C ASN A 62 -21.71 11.02 10.73
N LEU A 63 -20.54 11.68 10.75
CA LEU A 63 -19.41 11.28 11.58
C LEU A 63 -19.75 11.49 13.06
N LEU A 64 -19.60 10.44 13.86
CA LEU A 64 -19.70 10.49 15.32
C LEU A 64 -18.36 10.88 15.94
N MET A 65 -17.30 10.17 15.55
CA MET A 65 -15.93 10.41 16.01
C MET A 65 -14.91 9.73 15.10
N THR A 66 -13.66 10.14 15.23
CA THR A 66 -12.51 9.47 14.60
C THR A 66 -11.80 8.63 15.65
N MET A 67 -11.37 7.41 15.28
CA MET A 67 -10.53 6.58 16.13
C MET A 67 -9.07 7.08 16.07
N THR A 68 -8.28 6.78 17.10
CA THR A 68 -6.83 6.94 17.02
C THR A 68 -6.27 6.07 15.90
N ALA A 69 -5.15 6.50 15.29
CA ALA A 69 -4.47 5.68 14.28
C ALA A 69 -4.03 4.33 14.86
N THR A 70 -4.05 3.29 14.04
CA THR A 70 -3.56 1.96 14.46
C THR A 70 -2.09 2.04 14.87
N GLY A 71 -1.77 1.42 16.00
CA GLY A 71 -0.40 1.26 16.49
C GLY A 71 0.37 0.15 15.77
N THR A 72 1.60 -0.12 16.21
CA THR A 72 2.45 -1.19 15.67
C THR A 72 1.87 -2.60 15.87
N ASP A 73 0.92 -2.76 16.79
CA ASP A 73 0.14 -3.97 17.01
C ASP A 73 -1.13 -4.05 16.11
N GLY A 74 -1.30 -3.09 15.21
CA GLY A 74 -2.44 -2.97 14.31
C GLY A 74 -3.74 -2.55 14.99
N LYS A 75 -3.70 -2.12 16.25
CA LYS A 75 -4.92 -1.80 17.01
C LYS A 75 -5.23 -0.32 17.03
N ALA A 76 -6.53 -0.01 16.90
CA ALA A 76 -7.11 1.28 17.17
C ALA A 76 -8.28 1.13 18.13
N VAL A 77 -8.43 2.07 19.05
CA VAL A 77 -9.51 2.08 20.04
C VAL A 77 -10.23 3.42 19.99
N SER A 78 -11.56 3.37 19.96
CA SER A 78 -12.37 4.60 20.04
C SER A 78 -12.52 5.09 21.48
N ASP A 79 -12.86 6.35 21.62
CA ASP A 79 -13.48 6.82 22.84
C ASP A 79 -14.82 6.13 23.10
N TYR A 80 -15.33 6.27 24.30
CA TYR A 80 -16.65 5.73 24.67
C TYR A 80 -17.76 6.60 24.08
N PHE A 81 -18.81 5.93 23.58
CA PHE A 81 -20.02 6.58 23.08
C PHE A 81 -21.27 5.87 23.61
N ASP A 82 -22.43 6.54 23.51
CA ASP A 82 -23.70 6.04 24.05
C ASP A 82 -24.20 4.81 23.28
N ALA A 83 -24.40 3.71 23.98
CA ALA A 83 -24.96 2.48 23.42
C ALA A 83 -26.43 2.62 22.98
N ALA A 84 -27.13 3.73 23.31
CA ALA A 84 -28.46 4.04 22.81
C ALA A 84 -28.50 4.19 21.28
N LEU A 85 -27.35 4.47 20.64
CA LEU A 85 -27.19 4.46 19.18
C LEU A 85 -27.48 3.09 18.55
N LYS A 86 -27.43 2.00 19.32
CA LYS A 86 -27.72 0.61 18.94
C LYS A 86 -26.75 0.02 17.93
N ILE A 87 -26.48 0.70 16.84
CA ILE A 87 -25.59 0.28 15.74
C ILE A 87 -24.86 1.52 15.24
N VAL A 88 -23.57 1.37 14.97
CA VAL A 88 -22.74 2.35 14.28
C VAL A 88 -22.02 1.69 13.10
N TYR A 89 -21.50 2.50 12.22
CA TYR A 89 -20.76 2.07 11.04
C TYR A 89 -19.34 2.59 11.12
N VAL A 90 -18.40 1.77 10.70
CA VAL A 90 -16.96 2.08 10.76
C VAL A 90 -16.42 2.02 9.35
N LYS A 91 -15.72 3.06 8.94
CA LYS A 91 -15.11 3.16 7.61
C LYS A 91 -13.70 3.72 7.74
N GLU A 92 -12.79 3.21 6.93
CA GLU A 92 -11.45 3.75 6.85
C GLU A 92 -11.47 5.18 6.27
N VAL A 93 -10.68 6.06 6.85
CA VAL A 93 -10.49 7.45 6.43
C VAL A 93 -9.09 7.63 5.85
N THR A 94 -8.11 6.96 6.47
CA THR A 94 -6.72 6.97 6.01
C THR A 94 -6.19 5.55 6.02
N ALA A 95 -5.70 5.09 4.88
CA ALA A 95 -5.03 3.80 4.76
C ALA A 95 -3.58 3.88 5.29
N PRO A 96 -2.98 2.75 5.73
CA PRO A 96 -1.54 2.69 5.99
C PRO A 96 -0.73 3.06 4.75
N THR A 97 0.45 3.65 4.94
CA THR A 97 1.36 3.95 3.81
C THR A 97 1.75 2.66 3.08
N GLY A 98 1.65 2.67 1.75
CA GLY A 98 1.93 1.51 0.91
C GLY A 98 0.71 0.61 0.67
N TYR A 99 -0.45 0.95 1.22
CA TYR A 99 -1.69 0.18 1.09
C TYR A 99 -2.77 0.95 0.34
N LYS A 100 -3.65 0.20 -0.31
CA LYS A 100 -4.86 0.71 -0.99
C LYS A 100 -5.89 1.12 0.04
N TRP A 101 -6.59 2.21 -0.24
CA TRP A 101 -7.71 2.63 0.60
C TRP A 101 -8.86 1.63 0.52
N ASN A 102 -9.21 1.02 1.66
CA ASN A 102 -10.34 0.13 1.79
C ASN A 102 -11.63 0.94 2.03
N GLN A 103 -12.52 0.91 1.05
CA GLN A 103 -13.80 1.64 1.11
C GLN A 103 -14.92 0.82 1.78
N GLU A 104 -14.63 -0.35 2.34
CA GLU A 104 -15.61 -1.17 3.03
C GLU A 104 -16.21 -0.46 4.24
N VAL A 105 -17.52 -0.60 4.40
CA VAL A 105 -18.26 -0.07 5.56
C VAL A 105 -18.59 -1.23 6.49
N TYR A 106 -17.92 -1.26 7.63
CA TYR A 106 -18.13 -2.27 8.66
C TYR A 106 -19.31 -1.87 9.54
N ARG A 107 -20.33 -2.73 9.60
CA ARG A 107 -21.44 -2.54 10.52
C ARG A 107 -21.07 -3.12 11.88
N SER A 108 -21.12 -2.32 12.94
CA SER A 108 -20.89 -2.81 14.30
C SER A 108 -21.93 -3.86 14.69
N GLY A 109 -21.58 -4.70 15.66
CA GLY A 109 -22.57 -5.44 16.41
C GLY A 109 -23.49 -4.49 17.20
N ARG A 110 -24.51 -5.03 17.85
CA ARG A 110 -25.40 -4.21 18.70
C ARG A 110 -24.59 -3.59 19.83
N CYS A 111 -24.63 -2.26 19.89
CA CYS A 111 -24.03 -1.50 20.97
C CYS A 111 -24.67 -1.90 22.31
N LYS A 112 -23.83 -2.29 23.25
CA LYS A 112 -24.16 -2.67 24.63
C LYS A 112 -23.02 -2.15 25.50
N ARG A 113 -23.16 -2.25 26.80
CA ARG A 113 -22.08 -1.91 27.75
C ARG A 113 -20.87 -2.83 27.60
N LYS A 114 -20.16 -2.75 26.49
CA LYS A 114 -18.97 -3.57 26.22
C LYS A 114 -18.12 -2.96 25.11
N THR A 115 -16.87 -3.41 25.00
CA THR A 115 -16.05 -3.20 23.83
C THR A 115 -16.56 -4.09 22.70
N LEU A 116 -16.76 -3.50 21.52
CA LEU A 116 -17.05 -4.21 20.27
C LEU A 116 -15.72 -4.36 19.51
N THR A 117 -15.47 -5.55 18.99
CA THR A 117 -14.26 -5.83 18.21
C THR A 117 -14.56 -5.93 16.73
N LEU A 118 -13.70 -5.35 15.90
CA LEU A 118 -13.72 -5.42 14.45
C LEU A 118 -12.34 -5.83 13.95
N THR A 119 -12.30 -6.50 12.79
CA THR A 119 -11.06 -6.76 12.06
C THR A 119 -11.23 -6.22 10.64
N ALA A 120 -10.23 -5.51 10.16
CA ALA A 120 -10.15 -4.98 8.81
C ALA A 120 -8.81 -5.37 8.18
N THR A 121 -8.80 -5.53 6.86
CA THR A 121 -7.59 -5.86 6.10
C THR A 121 -7.42 -4.90 4.95
N ASP A 122 -6.17 -4.66 4.52
CA ASP A 122 -5.85 -3.94 3.29
C ASP A 122 -4.95 -4.78 2.39
N GLU A 123 -5.02 -4.44 1.09
CA GLU A 123 -4.11 -4.92 0.05
C GLU A 123 -3.01 -3.89 -0.18
N GLU A 124 -1.82 -4.36 -0.55
CA GLU A 124 -0.70 -3.49 -0.91
C GLU A 124 -1.00 -2.73 -2.22
N VAL A 125 -0.49 -1.52 -2.33
CA VAL A 125 -0.37 -0.83 -3.61
C VAL A 125 0.70 -1.54 -4.44
N THR A 126 0.37 -1.86 -5.68
CA THR A 126 1.30 -2.54 -6.59
C THR A 126 1.94 -1.58 -7.57
N GLY A 127 3.05 -2.00 -8.15
CA GLY A 127 3.75 -1.30 -9.21
C GLY A 127 3.64 -1.99 -10.56
N LYS A 128 3.84 -1.22 -11.63
CA LYS A 128 3.92 -1.68 -13.00
C LYS A 128 4.99 -0.90 -13.76
N VAL A 129 5.84 -1.60 -14.50
CA VAL A 129 6.84 -1.00 -15.38
C VAL A 129 6.56 -1.46 -16.81
N LYS A 130 6.32 -0.51 -17.70
CA LYS A 130 6.13 -0.73 -19.13
C LYS A 130 7.36 -0.30 -19.89
N ILE A 131 7.91 -1.18 -20.70
CA ILE A 131 9.08 -0.93 -21.51
C ILE A 131 8.65 -0.84 -22.97
N ALA A 132 9.05 0.23 -23.63
CA ALA A 132 8.98 0.37 -25.08
C ALA A 132 10.41 0.37 -25.65
N LYS A 133 10.68 -0.53 -26.59
CA LYS A 133 11.98 -0.67 -27.23
C LYS A 133 11.99 0.06 -28.58
N ILE A 134 13.03 0.85 -28.84
CA ILE A 134 13.21 1.55 -30.11
C ILE A 134 14.65 1.40 -30.62
N ASP A 135 14.81 1.50 -31.93
CA ASP A 135 16.14 1.65 -32.55
C ASP A 135 16.74 3.01 -32.19
N LYS A 136 18.02 3.03 -31.83
CA LYS A 136 18.71 4.23 -31.34
C LYS A 136 18.93 5.29 -32.41
N GLU A 137 19.04 4.88 -33.69
CA GLU A 137 19.33 5.78 -34.81
C GLU A 137 18.06 6.31 -35.44
N THR A 138 17.04 5.47 -35.62
CA THR A 138 15.76 5.86 -36.22
C THR A 138 14.77 6.44 -35.23
N LEU A 139 14.96 6.17 -33.93
CA LEU A 139 14.06 6.51 -32.82
C LEU A 139 12.64 5.96 -33.01
N ALA A 140 12.52 4.84 -33.71
CA ALA A 140 11.26 4.18 -34.00
C ALA A 140 11.34 2.67 -33.68
N PHE A 141 10.18 2.04 -33.48
CA PHE A 141 10.07 0.59 -33.40
C PHE A 141 10.08 -0.01 -34.82
N GLN A 142 11.19 0.18 -35.53
CA GLN A 142 11.46 -0.47 -36.80
C GLN A 142 12.92 -0.89 -36.86
N PRO A 143 13.18 -2.19 -37.06
CA PRO A 143 14.53 -2.69 -37.16
C PRO A 143 15.23 -2.18 -38.42
N GLN A 144 16.57 -2.12 -38.37
CA GLN A 144 17.39 -1.78 -39.53
C GLN A 144 17.94 -3.05 -40.19
N GLY A 145 17.91 -3.10 -41.52
CA GLY A 145 18.38 -4.25 -42.29
C GLY A 145 17.64 -5.53 -41.94
N ASP A 146 18.36 -6.62 -41.71
CA ASP A 146 17.82 -7.94 -41.33
C ASP A 146 17.67 -8.11 -39.82
N GLY A 147 17.84 -7.04 -39.02
CA GLY A 147 17.72 -7.09 -37.56
C GLY A 147 16.28 -7.22 -37.09
N ALA A 148 16.08 -7.56 -35.83
CA ALA A 148 14.79 -7.57 -35.16
C ALA A 148 14.89 -6.82 -33.82
N LEU A 149 13.88 -6.05 -33.42
CA LEU A 149 13.82 -5.42 -32.10
C LEU A 149 13.12 -6.33 -31.07
N ARG A 150 12.24 -7.22 -31.54
CA ARG A 150 11.59 -8.24 -30.73
C ARG A 150 12.60 -9.31 -30.26
N GLY A 151 12.27 -10.03 -29.21
CA GLY A 151 13.07 -11.14 -28.73
C GLY A 151 14.23 -10.71 -27.81
N ALA A 152 14.44 -9.41 -27.61
CA ALA A 152 15.35 -8.93 -26.58
C ALA A 152 14.86 -9.35 -25.19
N VAL A 153 15.76 -9.82 -24.33
CA VAL A 153 15.44 -10.19 -22.96
C VAL A 153 15.90 -9.11 -22.01
N TYR A 154 14.97 -8.62 -21.18
CA TYR A 154 15.25 -7.65 -20.14
C TYR A 154 15.00 -8.23 -18.75
N GLY A 155 15.83 -7.84 -17.79
CA GLY A 155 15.64 -8.10 -16.37
C GLY A 155 15.30 -6.82 -15.64
N LEU A 156 14.38 -6.92 -14.68
CA LEU A 156 14.09 -5.91 -13.68
C LEU A 156 14.82 -6.29 -12.40
N TYR A 157 15.59 -5.37 -11.83
CA TYR A 157 16.43 -5.60 -10.67
C TYR A 157 16.13 -4.58 -9.57
N ALA A 158 16.29 -4.97 -8.32
CA ALA A 158 16.25 -4.05 -7.19
C ALA A 158 17.49 -3.14 -7.21
N LYS A 159 17.31 -1.80 -7.22
CA LYS A 159 18.40 -0.83 -7.12
C LYS A 159 18.91 -0.72 -5.69
N GLU A 160 18.04 -0.93 -4.73
CA GLU A 160 18.30 -1.03 -3.29
C GLU A 160 17.41 -2.10 -2.68
N ASP A 161 17.56 -2.40 -1.39
CA ASP A 161 16.71 -3.39 -0.72
C ASP A 161 15.24 -2.98 -0.79
N ILE A 162 14.38 -3.83 -1.38
CA ILE A 162 12.93 -3.63 -1.40
C ILE A 162 12.34 -4.33 -0.19
N VAL A 163 11.62 -3.57 0.63
CA VAL A 163 11.07 -4.03 1.92
C VAL A 163 9.55 -4.12 1.81
N HIS A 164 8.96 -5.14 2.44
CA HIS A 164 7.51 -5.27 2.53
C HIS A 164 6.88 -4.09 3.31
N PRO A 165 5.78 -3.48 2.85
CA PRO A 165 5.21 -2.29 3.48
C PRO A 165 4.60 -2.53 4.88
N ASP A 166 4.38 -3.79 5.30
CA ASP A 166 3.84 -4.11 6.63
C ASP A 166 4.83 -3.83 7.78
N GLY A 167 6.09 -3.53 7.47
CA GLY A 167 7.13 -3.25 8.45
C GLY A 167 7.60 -4.44 9.30
N THR A 168 7.05 -5.63 9.06
CA THR A 168 7.30 -6.85 9.86
C THR A 168 7.95 -7.96 9.03
N THR A 169 7.49 -8.17 7.79
CA THR A 169 8.00 -9.21 6.88
C THR A 169 9.47 -8.99 6.52
N GLY A 170 9.93 -7.73 6.41
CA GLY A 170 11.32 -7.39 6.13
C GLY A 170 11.62 -7.31 4.63
N VAL A 171 12.88 -7.62 4.26
CA VAL A 171 13.39 -7.47 2.89
C VAL A 171 12.87 -8.57 1.97
N LEU A 172 12.22 -8.17 0.89
CA LEU A 172 11.72 -9.06 -0.18
C LEU A 172 12.78 -9.31 -1.26
N TYR A 173 13.43 -8.23 -1.69
CA TYR A 173 14.48 -8.28 -2.70
C TYR A 173 15.70 -7.50 -2.21
N LYS A 174 16.86 -8.16 -2.24
CA LYS A 174 18.14 -7.51 -1.93
C LYS A 174 18.60 -6.65 -3.10
N GLN A 175 19.36 -5.62 -2.80
CA GLN A 175 20.04 -4.81 -3.80
C GLN A 175 20.70 -5.69 -4.88
N ASP A 176 20.58 -5.28 -6.14
CA ASP A 176 21.06 -5.96 -7.35
C ASP A 176 20.47 -7.37 -7.61
N SER A 177 19.48 -7.83 -6.82
CA SER A 177 18.78 -9.10 -7.12
C SER A 177 17.78 -8.92 -8.27
N LEU A 178 17.62 -9.98 -9.05
CA LEU A 178 16.61 -10.05 -10.12
C LEU A 178 15.21 -10.16 -9.49
N ILE A 179 14.31 -9.25 -9.86
CA ILE A 179 12.90 -9.26 -9.46
C ILE A 179 12.07 -10.05 -10.48
N ALA A 180 12.25 -9.72 -11.76
CA ALA A 180 11.54 -10.35 -12.87
C ALA A 180 12.37 -10.28 -14.16
N GLN A 181 12.07 -11.15 -15.13
CA GLN A 181 12.59 -11.02 -16.49
C GLN A 181 11.49 -11.28 -17.51
N GLY A 182 11.65 -10.69 -18.68
CA GLY A 182 10.71 -10.86 -19.78
C GLY A 182 11.35 -10.62 -21.14
N VAL A 183 10.58 -10.86 -22.17
CA VAL A 183 11.00 -10.77 -23.57
C VAL A 183 10.17 -9.67 -24.26
N ILE A 184 10.85 -8.81 -25.01
CA ILE A 184 10.17 -7.82 -25.88
C ILE A 184 9.33 -8.55 -26.91
N ASP A 185 8.06 -8.23 -26.99
CA ASP A 185 7.07 -8.82 -27.88
C ASP A 185 7.16 -8.27 -29.32
N ASP A 186 6.23 -8.71 -30.17
CA ASP A 186 6.13 -8.29 -31.57
C ASP A 186 5.76 -6.81 -31.73
N ASP A 187 5.13 -6.20 -30.73
CA ASP A 187 4.77 -4.78 -30.70
C ASP A 187 5.90 -3.90 -30.10
N GLY A 188 7.02 -4.50 -29.72
CA GLY A 188 8.17 -3.82 -29.16
C GLY A 188 8.00 -3.43 -27.70
N THR A 189 7.13 -4.10 -26.99
CA THR A 189 6.82 -3.80 -25.60
C THR A 189 7.11 -4.97 -24.67
N LEU A 190 7.26 -4.64 -23.39
CA LEU A 190 7.34 -5.60 -22.29
C LEU A 190 6.75 -4.94 -21.05
N GLU A 191 5.93 -5.68 -20.31
CA GLU A 191 5.34 -5.22 -19.07
C GLU A 191 5.77 -6.11 -17.90
N PHE A 192 6.20 -5.49 -16.81
CA PHE A 192 6.33 -6.10 -15.49
C PHE A 192 5.22 -5.56 -14.60
N SER A 193 4.34 -6.40 -14.12
CA SER A 193 3.17 -6.04 -13.29
C SER A 193 3.25 -6.68 -11.90
N GLU A 194 2.33 -6.27 -11.02
CA GLU A 194 2.23 -6.77 -9.64
C GLU A 194 3.54 -6.64 -8.83
N LEU A 195 4.27 -5.55 -9.07
CA LEU A 195 5.54 -5.30 -8.41
C LEU A 195 5.29 -4.69 -7.01
N TYR A 196 6.15 -5.02 -6.06
CA TYR A 196 6.27 -4.22 -4.83
C TYR A 196 6.87 -2.86 -5.15
N LEU A 197 6.50 -1.84 -4.35
CA LEU A 197 7.06 -0.49 -4.52
C LEU A 197 8.53 -0.46 -4.13
N GLY A 198 9.33 0.32 -4.84
CA GLY A 198 10.76 0.47 -4.56
C GLY A 198 11.54 1.10 -5.71
N GLU A 199 12.82 1.31 -5.44
CA GLU A 199 13.79 1.76 -6.45
C GLU A 199 14.34 0.56 -7.22
N MET A 200 14.25 0.61 -8.54
CA MET A 200 14.58 -0.49 -9.43
C MET A 200 15.43 -0.02 -10.61
N TYR A 201 15.96 -0.95 -11.37
CA TYR A 201 16.52 -0.68 -12.69
C TYR A 201 16.22 -1.82 -13.67
N VAL A 202 16.05 -1.45 -14.92
CA VAL A 202 15.91 -2.39 -16.04
C VAL A 202 17.26 -2.51 -16.73
N LYS A 203 17.66 -3.72 -17.11
CA LYS A 203 18.90 -4.00 -17.85
C LYS A 203 18.65 -5.07 -18.88
N GLU A 204 19.24 -4.91 -20.06
CA GLU A 204 19.21 -5.96 -21.08
C GLU A 204 20.07 -7.15 -20.66
N ILE A 205 19.53 -8.35 -20.81
CA ILE A 205 20.21 -9.63 -20.55
C ILE A 205 20.72 -10.22 -21.87
N THR A 206 19.86 -10.21 -22.90
CA THR A 206 20.18 -10.74 -24.23
C THR A 206 19.67 -9.77 -25.29
N PRO A 207 20.56 -9.29 -26.17
CA PRO A 207 20.14 -8.41 -27.25
C PRO A 207 19.37 -9.18 -28.32
N PRO A 208 18.55 -8.52 -29.12
CA PRO A 208 17.88 -9.14 -30.24
C PRO A 208 18.84 -9.33 -31.42
N GLU A 209 18.40 -10.09 -32.42
CA GLU A 209 19.19 -10.38 -33.61
C GLU A 209 19.57 -9.07 -34.35
N GLY A 210 20.83 -8.98 -34.76
CA GLY A 210 21.36 -7.81 -35.50
C GLY A 210 21.74 -6.60 -34.65
N TYR A 211 21.54 -6.65 -33.33
CA TYR A 211 21.83 -5.55 -32.40
C TYR A 211 22.93 -5.90 -31.40
N THR A 212 23.52 -4.87 -30.78
CA THR A 212 24.56 -5.02 -29.76
C THR A 212 23.94 -4.98 -28.38
N LEU A 213 24.49 -5.74 -27.43
CA LEU A 213 24.03 -5.70 -26.04
C LEU A 213 24.13 -4.28 -25.46
N ASP A 214 23.01 -3.77 -24.95
CA ASP A 214 22.99 -2.54 -24.17
C ASP A 214 23.25 -2.86 -22.68
N THR A 215 24.37 -2.35 -22.17
CA THR A 215 24.76 -2.52 -20.77
C THR A 215 24.21 -1.44 -19.84
N THR A 216 23.42 -0.51 -20.35
CA THR A 216 22.84 0.59 -19.59
C THR A 216 21.89 0.04 -18.52
N LYS A 217 22.00 0.58 -17.30
CA LYS A 217 21.00 0.41 -16.25
C LYS A 217 20.00 1.55 -16.37
N TYR A 218 18.78 1.24 -16.73
CA TYR A 218 17.69 2.21 -16.82
C TYR A 218 16.97 2.27 -15.47
N GLU A 219 17.22 3.31 -14.71
CA GLU A 219 16.61 3.47 -13.37
C GLU A 219 15.12 3.78 -13.47
N VAL A 220 14.34 3.18 -12.58
CA VAL A 220 12.91 3.40 -12.47
C VAL A 220 12.48 3.39 -11.00
N SER A 221 11.77 4.46 -10.60
CA SER A 221 11.29 4.64 -9.24
C SER A 221 9.78 4.35 -9.19
N VAL A 222 9.39 3.31 -8.48
CA VAL A 222 7.99 2.91 -8.28
C VAL A 222 7.64 3.17 -6.82
N THR A 223 7.27 4.41 -6.50
CA THR A 223 7.05 4.90 -5.14
C THR A 223 5.56 5.14 -4.86
N TYR A 224 5.18 5.07 -3.58
CA TYR A 224 3.81 5.32 -3.15
C TYR A 224 3.33 6.73 -3.53
N GLU A 225 2.18 6.82 -4.18
CA GLU A 225 1.58 8.07 -4.67
C GLU A 225 0.28 8.45 -3.94
N GLY A 226 -0.02 7.77 -2.84
CA GLY A 226 -1.21 8.02 -2.02
C GLY A 226 -2.21 6.86 -2.06
N GLN A 227 -3.14 6.91 -1.13
CA GLN A 227 -4.11 5.81 -0.90
C GLN A 227 -5.13 5.62 -2.04
N ASP A 228 -5.30 6.64 -2.90
CA ASP A 228 -6.24 6.61 -4.02
C ASP A 228 -5.62 5.98 -5.29
N VAL A 229 -4.31 5.70 -5.29
CA VAL A 229 -3.57 5.09 -6.39
C VAL A 229 -3.38 3.61 -6.08
N ALA A 230 -4.15 2.75 -6.71
CA ALA A 230 -4.09 1.30 -6.47
C ALA A 230 -2.90 0.62 -7.16
N GLU A 231 -2.42 1.17 -8.27
CA GLU A 231 -1.26 0.69 -9.03
C GLU A 231 -0.45 1.88 -9.57
N VAL A 232 0.84 1.90 -9.27
CA VAL A 232 1.78 2.92 -9.75
C VAL A 232 2.42 2.45 -11.05
N THR A 233 2.10 3.09 -12.17
CA THR A 233 2.66 2.73 -13.48
C THR A 233 3.84 3.64 -13.84
N ARG A 234 4.90 3.06 -14.42
CA ARG A 234 6.05 3.75 -14.99
C ARG A 234 6.29 3.30 -16.42
N ASP A 235 6.44 4.26 -17.33
CA ASP A 235 6.81 4.03 -18.71
C ASP A 235 8.30 4.26 -18.91
N LEU A 236 8.96 3.35 -19.59
CA LEU A 236 10.39 3.37 -19.86
C LEU A 236 10.66 3.14 -21.35
N THR A 237 11.45 3.98 -21.98
CA THR A 237 11.92 3.77 -23.36
C THR A 237 13.38 3.34 -23.35
N VAL A 238 13.66 2.16 -23.90
CA VAL A 238 15.01 1.61 -24.05
C VAL A 238 15.45 1.70 -25.52
N LYS A 239 16.74 1.95 -25.75
CA LYS A 239 17.28 2.22 -27.10
C LYS A 239 18.33 1.19 -27.45
N GLU A 240 18.22 0.66 -28.66
CA GLU A 240 19.09 -0.40 -29.15
C GLU A 240 19.98 0.05 -30.29
N GLN A 241 21.25 -0.34 -30.28
CA GLN A 241 22.23 0.00 -31.32
C GLN A 241 22.40 -1.15 -32.30
N VAL A 242 22.08 -0.90 -33.58
CA VAL A 242 22.29 -1.87 -34.66
C VAL A 242 23.78 -2.22 -34.82
N LYS A 243 24.10 -3.48 -35.10
CA LYS A 243 25.44 -3.91 -35.46
C LYS A 243 25.77 -3.41 -36.87
N LYS A 244 26.91 -2.74 -37.01
CA LYS A 244 27.41 -2.26 -38.30
C LYS A 244 28.61 -3.06 -38.73
N GLN A 245 28.63 -3.49 -40.02
CA GLN A 245 29.81 -4.07 -40.66
C GLN A 245 30.46 -3.03 -41.57
N ALA A 246 31.77 -2.93 -41.47
CA ALA A 246 32.56 -2.13 -42.40
C ALA A 246 33.01 -3.00 -43.59
N PHE A 247 32.72 -2.59 -44.80
CA PHE A 247 33.25 -3.21 -46.02
C PHE A 247 34.43 -2.39 -46.53
N GLN A 248 35.54 -3.04 -46.74
CA GLN A 248 36.71 -2.43 -47.42
C GLN A 248 36.69 -2.89 -48.89
N LEU A 249 36.43 -1.96 -49.80
CA LEU A 249 36.62 -2.20 -51.24
C LEU A 249 38.12 -2.16 -51.58
N ILE A 250 38.71 -3.30 -51.90
CA ILE A 250 40.05 -3.38 -52.43
C ILE A 250 39.95 -3.29 -53.97
N LYS A 251 40.41 -2.20 -54.51
CA LYS A 251 40.54 -2.03 -55.96
C LYS A 251 41.83 -2.74 -56.39
N ASN A 252 41.72 -3.91 -57.01
CA ASN A 252 42.84 -4.56 -57.67
C ASN A 252 43.23 -3.71 -58.91
N GLN A 253 44.47 -3.31 -58.97
CA GLN A 253 45.08 -2.66 -60.15
C GLN A 253 45.45 -3.68 -61.21
#